data_296f412e4b1fa7fc0c5a797e4505eb95
#
_entry.id   296f412e4b1fa7fc0c5a797e4505eb95
#
_cell.length_a   1.000
_cell.length_b   1.000
_cell.length_c   1.000
_cell.angle_alpha   90.00
_cell.angle_beta   90.00
_cell.angle_gamma   90.00
#
_symmetry.space_group_name_H-M   'P 1'
#
loop_
_entity.id
_entity.type
_entity.pdbx_description
1 polymer ?
#
loop_
_entity_poly.entity_id
_entity_poly.type
_entity_poly.pdbx_seq_one_letter_code
_entity_poly.pdbx_strand_id
1 'polypeptide(L)'
;MALNKTLVLGIGNPLMQDDGVGVHVVQHLKADNPDFPQVEFMDGGTLGFSLIGAIEDATNLIVIDAAQLSDTPGSIRIFLGEEMDLFLGRQKNSSVHDVTLVDLMSIALLSDQLPVRRALIGIQPGVIDWSTELTPTIKKAIPNVCNIVLELIEKWRT
;
A
#
# COMPACT_ATOMS: atom_id res chain seq x y z
N MET A 1 -22.73 -7.74 -13.48
CA MET A 1 -21.74 -6.71 -13.81
C MET A 1 -20.85 -6.47 -12.60
N ALA A 2 -19.55 -6.64 -12.76
CA ALA A 2 -18.62 -6.42 -11.67
C ALA A 2 -18.55 -4.92 -11.33
N LEU A 3 -18.67 -4.59 -10.04
CA LEU A 3 -18.53 -3.23 -9.58
C LEU A 3 -17.04 -2.83 -9.65
N ASN A 4 -16.77 -1.63 -10.12
CA ASN A 4 -15.42 -1.09 -10.15
C ASN A 4 -15.03 -0.65 -8.73
N LYS A 5 -14.46 -1.58 -7.97
CA LYS A 5 -14.12 -1.37 -6.57
C LYS A 5 -12.61 -1.19 -6.43
N THR A 6 -12.22 -0.10 -5.78
CA THR A 6 -10.82 0.20 -5.49
C THR A 6 -10.53 -0.05 -4.02
N LEU A 7 -9.54 -0.90 -3.76
CA LEU A 7 -9.01 -1.09 -2.42
C LEU A 7 -7.72 -0.29 -2.29
N VAL A 8 -7.66 0.59 -1.30
CA VAL A 8 -6.46 1.32 -0.91
C VAL A 8 -5.97 0.71 0.39
N LEU A 9 -4.84 0.03 0.33
CA LEU A 9 -4.33 -0.78 1.43
C LEU A 9 -3.04 -0.18 1.96
N GLY A 10 -3.04 0.26 3.21
CA GLY A 10 -1.84 0.70 3.91
C GLY A 10 -1.26 -0.45 4.70
N ILE A 11 0.00 -0.78 4.46
CA ILE A 11 0.68 -1.87 5.17
C ILE A 11 1.90 -1.35 5.92
N GLY A 12 2.37 -2.13 6.87
CA GLY A 12 3.51 -1.80 7.70
C GLY A 12 3.17 -1.86 9.18
N ASN A 13 4.19 -1.74 10.01
CA ASN A 13 4.04 -1.79 11.47
C ASN A 13 4.12 -0.37 12.06
N PRO A 14 2.99 0.19 12.53
CA PRO A 14 2.98 1.55 13.08
C PRO A 14 3.77 1.68 14.41
N LEU A 15 4.18 0.57 15.01
CA LEU A 15 5.04 0.58 16.19
C LEU A 15 6.54 0.71 15.82
N MET A 16 6.87 0.63 14.55
CA MET A 16 8.23 0.66 14.03
C MET A 16 8.50 1.93 13.22
N GLN A 17 8.07 3.05 13.73
CA GLN A 17 8.31 4.40 13.22
C GLN A 17 7.93 4.53 11.72
N ASP A 18 8.88 4.83 10.84
CA ASP A 18 8.59 5.08 9.42
C ASP A 18 8.08 3.85 8.65
N ASP A 19 8.27 2.65 9.21
CA ASP A 19 7.69 1.44 8.63
C ASP A 19 6.16 1.51 8.59
N GLY A 20 5.55 2.28 9.48
CA GLY A 20 4.10 2.45 9.57
C GLY A 20 3.53 3.54 8.66
N VAL A 21 4.32 4.14 7.77
CA VAL A 21 3.86 5.26 6.95
C VAL A 21 2.61 4.92 6.13
N GLY A 22 2.53 3.71 5.57
CA GLY A 22 1.36 3.29 4.78
C GLY A 22 0.08 3.31 5.59
N VAL A 23 0.14 2.84 6.83
CA VAL A 23 -0.99 2.85 7.76
C VAL A 23 -1.41 4.29 8.08
N HIS A 24 -0.44 5.17 8.35
CA HIS A 24 -0.72 6.58 8.62
C HIS A 24 -1.40 7.27 7.43
N VAL A 25 -0.94 7.01 6.21
CA VAL A 25 -1.53 7.58 5.00
C VAL A 25 -2.99 7.14 4.86
N VAL A 26 -3.26 5.85 5.03
CA VAL A 26 -4.62 5.32 4.91
C VAL A 26 -5.54 5.91 5.97
N GLN A 27 -5.05 6.10 7.20
CA GLN A 27 -5.83 6.74 8.25
C GLN A 27 -6.21 8.17 7.88
N HIS A 28 -5.28 8.94 7.30
CA HIS A 28 -5.56 10.30 6.82
C HIS A 28 -6.59 10.29 5.69
N LEU A 29 -6.43 9.40 4.72
CA LEU A 29 -7.36 9.30 3.59
C LEU A 29 -8.77 8.93 4.05
N LYS A 30 -8.86 7.99 4.99
CA LYS A 30 -10.15 7.54 5.51
C LYS A 30 -10.86 8.65 6.28
N ALA A 31 -10.12 9.41 7.09
CA ALA A 31 -10.67 10.52 7.86
C ALA A 31 -11.17 11.66 6.96
N ASP A 32 -10.43 11.96 5.90
CA ASP A 32 -10.76 13.06 4.99
C ASP A 32 -11.80 12.69 3.92
N ASN A 33 -12.00 11.39 3.69
CA ASN A 33 -12.91 10.90 2.64
C ASN A 33 -13.80 9.76 3.17
N PRO A 34 -14.64 10.03 4.19
CA PRO A 34 -15.37 8.95 4.88
C PRO A 34 -16.39 8.21 4.01
N ASP A 35 -16.93 8.88 2.99
CA ASP A 35 -17.97 8.30 2.15
C ASP A 35 -17.57 8.27 0.67
N PHE A 36 -16.33 7.93 0.39
CA PHE A 36 -15.84 7.87 -0.99
C PHE A 36 -16.47 6.65 -1.70
N PRO A 37 -17.33 6.88 -2.72
CA PRO A 37 -18.04 5.78 -3.36
C PRO A 37 -17.11 4.76 -4.01
N GLN A 38 -17.35 3.48 -3.75
CA GLN A 38 -16.63 2.34 -4.34
C GLN A 38 -15.12 2.33 -4.06
N VAL A 39 -14.69 3.03 -3.04
CA VAL A 39 -13.32 3.01 -2.56
C VAL A 39 -13.32 2.58 -1.10
N GLU A 40 -12.51 1.60 -0.79
CA GLU A 40 -12.29 1.16 0.58
C GLU A 40 -10.86 1.50 0.99
N PHE A 41 -10.72 2.26 2.08
CA PHE A 41 -9.43 2.55 2.69
C PHE A 41 -9.23 1.57 3.84
N MET A 42 -8.24 0.70 3.72
CA MET A 42 -8.03 -0.38 4.68
C MET A 42 -6.66 -0.31 5.31
N ASP A 43 -6.63 -0.37 6.64
CA ASP A 43 -5.40 -0.56 7.40
C ASP A 43 -5.11 -2.06 7.40
N GLY A 44 -4.09 -2.47 6.64
CA GLY A 44 -3.65 -3.85 6.59
C GLY A 44 -2.69 -4.22 7.71
N GLY A 45 -2.15 -3.23 8.41
CA GLY A 45 -1.21 -3.42 9.52
C GLY A 45 -0.10 -4.39 9.14
N THR A 46 0.08 -5.43 9.94
CA THR A 46 0.89 -6.58 9.60
C THR A 46 0.09 -7.49 8.68
N LEU A 47 0.68 -7.87 7.56
CA LEU A 47 0.01 -8.67 6.55
C LEU A 47 -0.38 -10.06 7.09
N GLY A 48 -1.55 -10.52 6.67
CA GLY A 48 -2.04 -11.84 7.00
C GLY A 48 -2.95 -12.39 5.92
N PHE A 49 -3.23 -13.69 5.95
CA PHE A 49 -4.06 -14.35 4.95
C PHE A 49 -5.50 -13.80 4.93
N SER A 50 -5.95 -13.16 6.00
CA SER A 50 -7.27 -12.53 6.05
C SER A 50 -7.45 -11.43 5.02
N LEU A 51 -6.35 -10.85 4.49
CA LEU A 51 -6.41 -9.81 3.47
C LEU A 51 -6.66 -10.35 2.05
N ILE A 52 -6.54 -11.65 1.85
CA ILE A 52 -6.72 -12.26 0.51
C ILE A 52 -8.09 -11.94 -0.06
N GLY A 53 -9.15 -12.10 0.73
CA GLY A 53 -10.52 -11.83 0.27
C GLY A 53 -10.71 -10.42 -0.20
N ALA A 54 -10.18 -9.43 0.54
CA ALA A 54 -10.28 -8.04 0.18
C ALA A 54 -9.54 -7.74 -1.13
N ILE A 55 -8.35 -8.32 -1.31
CA ILE A 55 -7.55 -8.15 -2.53
C ILE A 55 -8.27 -8.78 -3.73
N GLU A 56 -8.79 -9.98 -3.57
CA GLU A 56 -9.48 -10.70 -4.66
C GLU A 56 -10.78 -10.03 -5.07
N ASP A 57 -11.47 -9.39 -4.12
CA ASP A 57 -12.71 -8.66 -4.41
C ASP A 57 -12.48 -7.33 -5.13
N ALA A 58 -11.26 -6.81 -5.09
CA ALA A 58 -10.96 -5.50 -5.67
C ALA A 58 -10.72 -5.61 -7.17
N THR A 59 -11.30 -4.68 -7.92
CA THR A 59 -10.97 -4.49 -9.34
C THR A 59 -9.65 -3.75 -9.46
N ASN A 60 -9.43 -2.77 -8.59
CA ASN A 60 -8.22 -1.96 -8.55
C ASN A 60 -7.61 -2.03 -7.15
N LEU A 61 -6.29 -2.11 -7.09
CA LEU A 61 -5.55 -2.19 -5.83
C LEU A 61 -4.47 -1.13 -5.79
N ILE A 62 -4.47 -0.33 -4.73
CA ILE A 62 -3.39 0.63 -4.45
C ILE A 62 -2.81 0.25 -3.09
N VAL A 63 -1.53 -0.13 -3.06
CA VAL A 63 -0.84 -0.45 -1.81
C VAL A 63 0.11 0.69 -1.49
N ILE A 64 0.12 1.10 -0.23
CA ILE A 64 1.01 2.14 0.29
C ILE A 64 1.90 1.53 1.36
N ASP A 65 3.21 1.63 1.18
CA ASP A 65 4.17 0.99 2.07
C ASP A 65 5.49 1.75 2.11
N ALA A 66 6.19 1.60 3.23
CA ALA A 66 7.59 1.98 3.28
C ALA A 66 8.38 1.03 2.37
N ALA A 67 9.28 1.57 1.58
CA ALA A 67 10.02 0.77 0.61
C ALA A 67 11.46 1.27 0.48
N GLN A 68 12.39 0.33 0.34
CA GLN A 68 13.79 0.66 0.06
C GLN A 68 13.95 1.02 -1.41
N LEU A 69 14.05 2.32 -1.65
CA LEU A 69 14.14 2.87 -3.00
C LEU A 69 15.57 3.27 -3.37
N SER A 70 16.51 3.12 -2.45
CA SER A 70 17.89 3.61 -2.59
C SER A 70 17.91 5.12 -2.87
N ASP A 71 17.11 5.85 -2.10
CA ASP A 71 16.91 7.28 -2.26
C ASP A 71 16.84 7.95 -0.88
N THR A 72 16.75 9.29 -0.87
CA THR A 72 16.65 10.05 0.37
C THR A 72 15.31 9.78 1.07
N PRO A 73 15.27 9.84 2.42
CA PRO A 73 14.03 9.65 3.15
C PRO A 73 12.93 10.60 2.68
N GLY A 74 11.72 10.07 2.52
CA GLY A 74 10.57 10.82 2.04
C GLY A 74 10.40 10.78 0.53
N SER A 75 11.36 10.23 -0.22
CA SER A 75 11.20 10.01 -1.65
C SER A 75 10.06 9.04 -1.92
N ILE A 76 9.30 9.31 -3.00
CA ILE A 76 8.12 8.54 -3.36
C ILE A 76 8.33 7.97 -4.76
N ARG A 77 8.00 6.68 -4.92
CA ARG A 77 8.01 6.06 -6.24
C ARG A 77 6.74 5.25 -6.43
N ILE A 78 6.17 5.35 -7.63
CA ILE A 78 4.94 4.65 -8.00
C ILE A 78 5.30 3.52 -8.94
N PHE A 79 4.89 2.29 -8.59
CA PHE A 79 5.07 1.10 -9.43
C PHE A 79 3.71 0.64 -9.91
N LEU A 80 3.51 0.59 -11.22
CA LEU A 80 2.22 0.23 -11.82
C LEU A 80 2.27 -1.16 -12.47
N GLY A 81 1.24 -1.97 -12.23
CA GLY A 81 1.07 -3.25 -12.89
C GLY A 81 2.28 -4.17 -12.73
N GLU A 82 2.86 -4.60 -13.83
CA GLU A 82 4.01 -5.49 -13.82
C GLU A 82 5.25 -4.89 -13.15
N GLU A 83 5.40 -3.58 -13.18
CA GLU A 83 6.49 -2.91 -12.45
C GLU A 83 6.38 -3.17 -10.95
N MET A 84 5.15 -3.15 -10.42
CA MET A 84 4.88 -3.49 -9.02
C MET A 84 5.30 -4.93 -8.74
N ASP A 85 4.89 -5.85 -9.60
CA ASP A 85 5.20 -7.27 -9.44
C ASP A 85 6.71 -7.51 -9.44
N LEU A 86 7.44 -6.87 -10.34
CA LEU A 86 8.89 -6.99 -10.43
C LEU A 86 9.58 -6.40 -9.20
N PHE A 87 9.14 -5.24 -8.75
CA PHE A 87 9.71 -4.62 -7.56
C PHE A 87 9.52 -5.49 -6.32
N LEU A 88 8.31 -5.99 -6.10
CA LEU A 88 8.00 -6.86 -4.97
C LEU A 88 8.78 -8.17 -5.04
N GLY A 89 8.96 -8.72 -6.23
CA GLY A 89 9.72 -9.96 -6.41
C GLY A 89 11.19 -9.83 -6.09
N ARG A 90 11.74 -8.62 -6.11
CA ARG A 90 13.15 -8.34 -5.77
C ARG A 90 13.37 -8.08 -4.30
N GLN A 91 12.30 -7.88 -3.51
CA GLN A 91 12.42 -7.63 -2.09
C GLN A 91 12.79 -8.93 -1.38
N LYS A 92 13.83 -8.87 -0.56
CA LYS A 92 14.25 -10.03 0.22
C LYS A 92 13.43 -10.08 1.50
N ASN A 93 12.84 -11.23 1.77
CA ASN A 93 12.16 -11.47 3.03
C ASN A 93 13.19 -11.70 4.15
N SER A 94 13.00 -10.97 5.23
CA SER A 94 13.84 -11.14 6.42
C SER A 94 13.38 -12.30 7.31
N SER A 95 12.17 -12.81 7.09
CA SER A 95 11.60 -13.90 7.90
C SER A 95 10.87 -14.90 7.01
N VAL A 96 11.12 -16.19 7.23
CA VAL A 96 10.45 -17.28 6.52
C VAL A 96 9.02 -17.53 7.04
N HIS A 97 8.66 -16.90 8.16
CA HIS A 97 7.36 -17.12 8.79
C HIS A 97 6.36 -16.00 8.52
N ASP A 98 6.81 -14.88 7.97
CA ASP A 98 5.94 -13.74 7.73
C ASP A 98 5.24 -13.87 6.38
N VAL A 99 3.94 -13.60 6.38
CA VAL A 99 3.17 -13.47 5.14
C VAL A 99 3.51 -12.13 4.52
N THR A 100 3.91 -12.15 3.25
CA THR A 100 4.29 -10.93 2.52
C THR A 100 3.24 -10.56 1.50
N LEU A 101 3.32 -9.33 1.00
CA LEU A 101 2.44 -8.88 -0.08
C LEU A 101 2.61 -9.75 -1.32
N VAL A 102 3.85 -10.19 -1.61
CA VAL A 102 4.12 -11.10 -2.73
C VAL A 102 3.32 -12.40 -2.57
N ASP A 103 3.27 -12.94 -1.36
CA ASP A 103 2.52 -14.16 -1.09
C ASP A 103 1.03 -13.98 -1.39
N LEU A 104 0.45 -12.87 -0.92
CA LEU A 104 -0.97 -12.57 -1.15
C LEU A 104 -1.27 -12.35 -2.63
N MET A 105 -0.40 -11.62 -3.32
CA MET A 105 -0.55 -11.39 -4.76
C MET A 105 -0.43 -12.69 -5.57
N SER A 106 0.49 -13.58 -5.15
CA SER A 106 0.67 -14.89 -5.79
C SER A 106 -0.57 -15.76 -5.64
N ILE A 107 -1.19 -15.75 -4.47
CA ILE A 107 -2.42 -16.50 -4.23
C ILE A 107 -3.54 -15.95 -5.12
N ALA A 108 -3.69 -14.63 -5.19
CA ALA A 108 -4.69 -14.00 -6.04
C ALA A 108 -4.47 -14.34 -7.53
N LEU A 109 -3.21 -14.38 -7.96
CA LEU A 109 -2.86 -14.76 -9.33
C LEU A 109 -3.26 -16.20 -9.62
N LEU A 110 -2.96 -17.12 -8.70
CA LEU A 110 -3.30 -18.54 -8.87
C LEU A 110 -4.81 -18.77 -8.91
N SER A 111 -5.58 -17.92 -8.23
CA SER A 111 -7.05 -17.97 -8.23
C SER A 111 -7.67 -17.21 -9.40
N ASP A 112 -6.85 -16.66 -10.30
CA ASP A 112 -7.29 -15.79 -11.41
C ASP A 112 -8.09 -14.57 -10.93
N GLN A 113 -7.71 -14.03 -9.79
CA GLN A 113 -8.37 -12.88 -9.15
C GLN A 113 -7.40 -11.77 -8.78
N LEU A 114 -6.26 -11.73 -9.45
CA LEU A 114 -5.31 -10.63 -9.27
C LEU A 114 -5.91 -9.33 -9.84
N PRO A 115 -5.99 -8.25 -9.06
CA PRO A 115 -6.50 -6.98 -9.57
C PRO A 115 -5.71 -6.54 -10.81
N VAL A 116 -6.45 -6.29 -11.90
CA VAL A 116 -5.84 -5.93 -13.19
C VAL A 116 -5.11 -4.60 -13.10
N ARG A 117 -5.75 -3.62 -12.45
CA ARG A 117 -5.11 -2.34 -12.16
C ARG A 117 -4.57 -2.40 -10.75
N ARG A 118 -3.26 -2.36 -10.63
CA ARG A 118 -2.61 -2.42 -9.33
C ARG A 118 -1.41 -1.49 -9.30
N ALA A 119 -1.20 -0.86 -8.15
CA ALA A 119 -0.10 0.07 -7.93
C ALA A 119 0.48 -0.10 -6.54
N LEU A 120 1.78 0.08 -6.44
CA LEU A 120 2.47 0.22 -5.17
C LEU A 120 3.03 1.64 -5.09
N ILE A 121 2.67 2.35 -4.04
CA ILE A 121 3.25 3.65 -3.74
C ILE A 121 4.26 3.42 -2.63
N GLY A 122 5.54 3.44 -2.98
CA GLY A 122 6.64 3.23 -2.04
C GLY A 122 7.18 4.54 -1.53
N ILE A 123 7.38 4.63 -0.22
CA ILE A 123 7.97 5.80 0.43
C ILE A 123 9.26 5.37 1.11
N GLN A 124 10.38 6.03 0.76
CA GLN A 124 11.66 5.72 1.38
C GLN A 124 11.62 6.10 2.85
N PRO A 125 11.78 5.13 3.78
CA PRO A 125 11.80 5.45 5.20
C PRO A 125 13.12 6.09 5.62
N GLY A 126 13.08 6.86 6.71
CA GLY A 126 14.29 7.42 7.33
C GLY A 126 14.79 6.54 8.47
N VAL A 127 13.92 6.32 9.46
CA VAL A 127 14.27 5.55 10.65
C VAL A 127 13.23 4.46 10.88
N ILE A 128 13.69 3.24 11.12
CA ILE A 128 12.83 2.13 11.52
C ILE A 128 13.31 1.67 12.90
N ASP A 129 12.63 2.16 13.93
CA ASP A 129 12.95 1.89 15.32
C ASP A 129 11.64 1.88 16.13
N TRP A 130 11.70 1.47 17.38
CA TRP A 130 10.52 1.43 18.24
C TRP A 130 10.01 2.84 18.48
N SER A 131 8.90 3.20 17.87
CA SER A 131 8.18 4.47 18.07
C SER A 131 6.86 4.42 17.32
N THR A 132 5.85 5.08 17.89
CA THR A 132 4.55 5.25 17.21
C THR A 132 4.52 6.49 16.34
N GLU A 133 5.56 7.31 16.35
CA GLU A 133 5.62 8.56 15.60
C GLU A 133 6.52 8.44 14.38
N LEU A 134 6.03 8.95 13.26
CA LEU A 134 6.85 9.09 12.04
C LEU A 134 7.93 10.15 12.27
N THR A 135 9.07 9.98 11.59
CA THR A 135 10.06 11.07 11.55
C THR A 135 9.47 12.29 10.86
N PRO A 136 9.93 13.50 11.18
CA PRO A 136 9.37 14.73 10.59
C PRO A 136 9.39 14.74 9.06
N THR A 137 10.44 14.21 8.44
CA THR A 137 10.56 14.14 6.98
C THR A 137 9.46 13.29 6.36
N ILE A 138 9.18 12.14 6.96
CA ILE A 138 8.14 11.22 6.47
C ILE A 138 6.76 11.81 6.74
N LYS A 139 6.55 12.42 7.90
CA LYS A 139 5.29 13.07 8.22
C LYS A 139 4.94 14.16 7.20
N LYS A 140 5.94 14.92 6.74
CA LYS A 140 5.75 15.96 5.73
C LYS A 140 5.40 15.40 4.35
N ALA A 141 5.75 14.14 4.07
CA ALA A 141 5.45 13.51 2.79
C ALA A 141 3.99 13.05 2.69
N ILE A 142 3.29 12.88 3.80
CA ILE A 142 1.93 12.32 3.81
C ILE A 142 0.95 13.05 2.91
N PRO A 143 0.83 14.40 2.94
CA PRO A 143 -0.12 15.11 2.07
C PRO A 143 0.12 14.80 0.58
N ASN A 144 1.38 14.72 0.19
CA ASN A 144 1.75 14.44 -1.20
C ASN A 144 1.36 13.02 -1.60
N VAL A 145 1.59 12.04 -0.71
CA VAL A 145 1.17 10.66 -0.95
C VAL A 145 -0.35 10.57 -1.07
N CYS A 146 -1.08 11.25 -0.19
CA CYS A 146 -2.55 11.27 -0.26
C CYS A 146 -3.03 11.83 -1.61
N ASN A 147 -2.42 12.90 -2.11
CA ASN A 147 -2.76 13.47 -3.41
C ASN A 147 -2.50 12.49 -4.55
N ILE A 148 -1.37 11.79 -4.51
CA ILE A 148 -1.04 10.78 -5.52
C ILE A 148 -2.10 9.67 -5.54
N VAL A 149 -2.52 9.20 -4.37
CA VAL A 149 -3.55 8.15 -4.27
C VAL A 149 -4.87 8.64 -4.87
N LEU A 150 -5.31 9.84 -4.51
CA LEU A 150 -6.57 10.39 -4.99
C LEU A 150 -6.55 10.63 -6.51
N GLU A 151 -5.45 11.11 -7.04
CA GLU A 151 -5.27 11.28 -8.49
C GLU A 151 -5.34 9.94 -9.22
N LEU A 152 -4.72 8.91 -8.67
CA LEU A 152 -4.73 7.57 -9.27
C LEU A 152 -6.13 6.97 -9.26
N ILE A 153 -6.88 7.15 -8.17
CA ILE A 153 -8.28 6.70 -8.08
C ILE A 153 -9.10 7.36 -9.18
N GLU A 154 -8.99 8.68 -9.34
CA GLU A 154 -9.74 9.41 -10.37
C GLU A 154 -9.36 8.95 -11.78
N LYS A 155 -8.07 8.74 -12.03
CA LYS A 155 -7.59 8.26 -13.33
C LYS A 155 -8.18 6.88 -13.67
N TRP A 156 -8.34 6.03 -12.68
CA TRP A 156 -8.83 4.67 -12.89
C TRP A 156 -10.35 4.58 -12.98
N ARG A 157 -11.05 5.65 -12.68
CA ARG A 157 -12.52 5.70 -12.79
C ARG A 157 -13.02 5.84 -14.22
N THR A 158 -12.20 6.34 -15.09
CA THR A 158 -12.58 6.58 -16.50
C THR A 158 -12.32 5.39 -17.42
#